data_39553a0113384e0104b784514a178e11
#
_entry.id   39553a0113384e0104b784514a178e11
#
_cell.length_a   1.000
_cell.length_b   1.000
_cell.length_c   1.000
_cell.angle_alpha   90.00
_cell.angle_beta   90.00
_cell.angle_gamma   90.00
#
_symmetry.space_group_name_H-M   'P 1'
#
loop_
_entity.id
_entity.type
_entity.pdbx_description
1 polymer ?
#
loop_
_entity_poly.entity_id
_entity_poly.type
_entity_poly.pdbx_seq_one_letter_code
_entity_poly.pdbx_strand_id
1 'polypeptide(L)'
;MPHTVKIKQIQSLTHDVNQYTLEKPDGYQFESGQATEVAINHEEWKDEKRPFSFTSLPEDDHLEFVIKSYPDHEGVTHQLDQLKVDDELLLEDAWGAITYKGKGVFIAGGAGVTPFIGIFKWLEAQGKVEGNSLIFANKTSKDIILESYFRALLGDNFISILSDEEASGSENGRIDVDFLKKHIQDFSQHFYVCGPDKMVQDISEQLESLGADPDGITFEK
;
A
#
# COMPACT_ATOMS: atom_id res chain seq x y z
N MET A 1 8.22 17.10 -17.55
CA MET A 1 9.61 16.56 -17.42
C MET A 1 9.68 15.94 -16.05
N PRO A 2 10.34 14.80 -15.88
CA PRO A 2 10.42 14.18 -14.58
C PRO A 2 11.10 15.11 -13.55
N HIS A 3 10.67 15.01 -12.30
CA HIS A 3 11.28 15.70 -11.18
C HIS A 3 12.45 14.87 -10.64
N THR A 4 13.63 15.46 -10.56
CA THR A 4 14.76 14.83 -9.89
C THR A 4 14.71 15.14 -8.39
N VAL A 5 14.74 14.10 -7.55
CA VAL A 5 14.66 14.22 -6.09
C VAL A 5 15.72 13.37 -5.43
N LYS A 6 16.25 13.81 -4.29
CA LYS A 6 17.23 13.08 -3.49
C LYS A 6 16.58 12.26 -2.39
N ILE A 7 17.16 11.10 -2.12
CA ILE A 7 16.84 10.30 -0.95
C ILE A 7 17.42 10.99 0.29
N LYS A 8 16.55 11.34 1.25
CA LYS A 8 16.94 11.95 2.55
C LYS A 8 17.15 10.91 3.64
N GLN A 9 16.36 9.83 3.61
CA GLN A 9 16.42 8.76 4.60
C GLN A 9 15.96 7.45 3.99
N ILE A 10 16.55 6.35 4.45
CA ILE A 10 16.11 4.98 4.18
C ILE A 10 15.96 4.28 5.53
N GLN A 11 14.79 3.67 5.77
CA GLN A 11 14.48 2.92 6.97
C GLN A 11 13.95 1.54 6.61
N SER A 12 14.55 0.48 7.13
CA SER A 12 14.04 -0.87 6.96
C SER A 12 12.80 -1.09 7.83
N LEU A 13 11.70 -1.54 7.22
CA LEU A 13 10.44 -1.85 7.89
C LEU A 13 10.25 -3.34 8.13
N THR A 14 10.63 -4.17 7.13
CA THR A 14 10.67 -5.62 7.23
C THR A 14 11.98 -6.14 6.64
N HIS A 15 12.15 -7.44 6.55
CA HIS A 15 13.36 -8.05 5.98
C HIS A 15 13.56 -7.75 4.47
N ASP A 16 12.52 -7.31 3.77
CA ASP A 16 12.52 -7.07 2.33
C ASP A 16 11.76 -5.79 1.93
N VAL A 17 11.42 -4.92 2.89
CA VAL A 17 10.69 -3.66 2.65
C VAL A 17 11.42 -2.50 3.30
N ASN A 18 11.71 -1.48 2.50
CA ASN A 18 12.28 -0.23 2.97
C ASN A 18 11.31 0.93 2.76
N GLN A 19 11.36 1.89 3.69
CA GLN A 19 10.73 3.20 3.58
C GLN A 19 11.78 4.21 3.12
N TYR A 20 11.46 4.95 2.06
CA TYR A 20 12.31 5.99 1.49
C TYR A 20 11.67 7.34 1.72
N THR A 21 12.37 8.23 2.42
CA THR A 21 11.99 9.64 2.55
C THR A 21 12.78 10.44 1.51
N LEU A 22 12.07 11.21 0.68
CA LEU A 22 12.65 11.95 -0.43
C LEU A 22 12.39 13.46 -0.30
N GLU A 23 13.18 14.26 -1.02
CA GLU A 23 12.85 15.65 -1.27
C GLU A 23 11.50 15.76 -1.96
N LYS A 24 10.71 16.78 -1.58
CA LYS A 24 9.48 17.12 -2.28
C LYS A 24 9.75 18.32 -3.19
N PRO A 25 9.55 18.19 -4.51
CA PRO A 25 9.72 19.30 -5.43
C PRO A 25 8.73 20.43 -5.13
N ASP A 26 9.15 21.67 -5.33
CA ASP A 26 8.29 22.83 -5.16
C ASP A 26 7.04 22.72 -6.05
N GLY A 27 5.87 22.84 -5.43
CA GLY A 27 4.59 22.77 -6.13
C GLY A 27 4.15 21.35 -6.52
N TYR A 28 4.87 20.30 -6.13
CA TYR A 28 4.44 18.92 -6.38
C TYR A 28 3.19 18.58 -5.56
N GLN A 29 2.14 18.14 -6.24
CA GLN A 29 0.83 17.86 -5.64
C GLN A 29 0.41 16.41 -5.91
N PHE A 30 -0.20 15.80 -4.92
CA PHE A 30 -0.83 14.48 -5.01
C PHE A 30 -1.95 14.38 -3.98
N GLU A 31 -2.77 13.36 -4.11
CA GLU A 31 -3.79 12.96 -3.12
C GLU A 31 -3.41 11.62 -2.49
N SER A 32 -3.80 11.41 -1.22
CA SER A 32 -3.56 10.14 -0.53
C SER A 32 -4.19 8.96 -1.28
N GLY A 33 -3.38 7.93 -1.54
CA GLY A 33 -3.75 6.77 -2.35
C GLY A 33 -3.34 6.85 -3.82
N GLN A 34 -2.81 8.00 -4.28
CA GLN A 34 -2.18 8.10 -5.60
C GLN A 34 -0.77 7.53 -5.62
N ALA A 35 -0.29 7.29 -6.83
CA ALA A 35 1.05 6.79 -7.15
C ALA A 35 1.75 7.73 -8.13
N THR A 36 3.03 7.50 -8.35
CA THR A 36 3.81 8.08 -9.45
C THR A 36 4.74 7.04 -10.04
N GLU A 37 5.11 7.23 -11.29
CA GLU A 37 6.21 6.47 -11.90
C GLU A 37 7.55 6.95 -11.35
N VAL A 38 8.34 6.00 -10.86
CA VAL A 38 9.67 6.25 -10.29
C VAL A 38 10.73 5.50 -11.08
N ALA A 39 11.83 6.15 -11.40
CA ALA A 39 13.05 5.55 -11.93
C ALA A 39 14.25 5.98 -11.11
N ILE A 40 15.34 5.21 -11.18
CA ILE A 40 16.63 5.58 -10.59
C ILE A 40 17.34 6.52 -11.56
N ASN A 41 17.83 7.67 -11.09
CA ASN A 41 18.58 8.62 -11.92
C ASN A 41 20.01 8.10 -12.21
N HIS A 42 20.07 7.00 -12.94
CA HIS A 42 21.30 6.37 -13.41
C HIS A 42 21.14 5.94 -14.86
N GLU A 43 22.20 5.99 -15.66
CA GLU A 43 22.16 5.77 -17.12
C GLU A 43 21.50 4.44 -17.51
N GLU A 44 21.68 3.40 -16.71
CA GLU A 44 21.14 2.06 -16.96
C GLU A 44 19.66 1.91 -16.50
N TRP A 45 19.17 2.79 -15.61
CA TRP A 45 17.89 2.61 -14.91
C TRP A 45 16.88 3.75 -15.09
N LYS A 46 17.30 4.88 -15.70
CA LYS A 46 16.46 6.09 -15.85
C LYS A 46 15.20 5.88 -16.71
N ASP A 47 15.23 4.87 -17.58
CA ASP A 47 14.11 4.53 -18.46
C ASP A 47 13.27 3.35 -17.91
N GLU A 48 13.73 2.70 -16.83
CA GLU A 48 13.06 1.58 -16.17
C GLU A 48 12.16 2.09 -15.03
N LYS A 49 10.97 2.56 -15.38
CA LYS A 49 10.00 3.12 -14.43
C LYS A 49 9.14 2.04 -13.78
N ARG A 50 8.78 2.29 -12.52
CA ARG A 50 7.80 1.48 -11.78
C ARG A 50 6.89 2.37 -10.95
N PRO A 51 5.59 2.04 -10.85
CA PRO A 51 4.66 2.79 -10.04
C PRO A 51 4.86 2.51 -8.56
N PHE A 52 4.86 3.58 -7.75
CA PHE A 52 4.85 3.48 -6.29
C PHE A 52 3.85 4.48 -5.71
N SER A 53 3.07 4.00 -4.75
CA SER A 53 2.08 4.83 -4.04
C SER A 53 2.75 5.71 -3.01
N PHE A 54 2.30 6.96 -2.89
CA PHE A 54 2.73 7.86 -1.84
C PHE A 54 2.25 7.37 -0.48
N THR A 55 3.17 7.29 0.48
CA THR A 55 2.88 6.93 1.87
C THR A 55 3.05 8.11 2.84
N SER A 56 3.52 9.28 2.37
CA SER A 56 3.47 10.56 3.07
C SER A 56 2.10 11.23 2.92
N LEU A 57 1.85 12.27 3.70
CA LEU A 57 0.71 13.15 3.51
C LEU A 57 0.97 14.18 2.38
N PRO A 58 -0.08 14.64 1.68
CA PRO A 58 0.07 15.71 0.69
C PRO A 58 0.64 17.02 1.27
N GLU A 59 0.39 17.28 2.55
CA GLU A 59 0.83 18.48 3.27
C GLU A 59 2.27 18.38 3.80
N ASP A 60 2.88 17.20 3.81
CA ASP A 60 4.25 17.00 4.28
C ASP A 60 5.25 17.76 3.39
N ASP A 61 6.37 18.16 3.97
CA ASP A 61 7.49 18.83 3.29
C ASP A 61 8.42 17.85 2.57
N HIS A 62 8.08 16.57 2.57
CA HIS A 62 8.80 15.47 1.95
C HIS A 62 7.83 14.51 1.24
N LEU A 63 8.39 13.67 0.37
CA LEU A 63 7.69 12.51 -0.18
C LEU A 63 8.16 11.24 0.53
N GLU A 64 7.27 10.27 0.64
CA GLU A 64 7.60 8.98 1.24
C GLU A 64 7.04 7.84 0.38
N PHE A 65 7.86 6.82 0.18
CA PHE A 65 7.46 5.55 -0.43
C PHE A 65 7.86 4.38 0.45
N VAL A 66 7.00 3.37 0.52
CA VAL A 66 7.29 2.07 1.12
C VAL A 66 7.41 1.07 -0.01
N ILE A 67 8.61 0.52 -0.21
CA ILE A 67 8.92 -0.29 -1.39
C ILE A 67 9.42 -1.67 -0.93
N LYS A 68 8.78 -2.70 -1.48
CA LYS A 68 9.21 -4.09 -1.33
C LYS A 68 10.27 -4.43 -2.39
N SER A 69 11.40 -4.96 -1.93
CA SER A 69 12.45 -5.51 -2.79
C SER A 69 12.11 -6.94 -3.20
N TYR A 70 12.49 -7.29 -4.42
CA TYR A 70 12.40 -8.65 -4.96
C TYR A 70 13.78 -9.10 -5.42
N PRO A 71 14.62 -9.61 -4.50
CA PRO A 71 16.02 -9.93 -4.80
C PRO A 71 16.21 -11.02 -5.86
N ASP A 72 15.21 -11.89 -6.03
CA ASP A 72 15.22 -12.94 -7.06
C ASP A 72 15.01 -12.40 -8.48
N HIS A 73 14.63 -11.14 -8.61
CA HIS A 73 14.48 -10.42 -9.87
C HIS A 73 15.51 -9.29 -9.94
N GLU A 74 16.42 -9.34 -10.92
CA GLU A 74 17.38 -8.26 -11.19
C GLU A 74 16.68 -7.02 -11.80
N GLY A 75 15.64 -6.52 -11.12
CA GLY A 75 14.80 -5.41 -11.56
C GLY A 75 14.99 -4.14 -10.73
N VAL A 76 14.22 -3.11 -11.07
CA VAL A 76 14.28 -1.77 -10.43
C VAL A 76 14.16 -1.86 -8.91
N THR A 77 13.25 -2.68 -8.37
CA THR A 77 13.04 -2.81 -6.92
C THR A 77 14.23 -3.41 -6.19
N HIS A 78 14.99 -4.32 -6.83
CA HIS A 78 16.25 -4.81 -6.30
C HIS A 78 17.34 -3.73 -6.34
N GLN A 79 17.39 -2.92 -7.40
CA GLN A 79 18.35 -1.83 -7.49
C GLN A 79 18.03 -0.70 -6.50
N LEU A 80 16.76 -0.41 -6.27
CA LEU A 80 16.34 0.55 -5.23
C LEU A 80 16.86 0.15 -3.84
N ASP A 81 16.89 -1.15 -3.52
CA ASP A 81 17.42 -1.67 -2.25
C ASP A 81 18.92 -1.42 -2.06
N GLN A 82 19.67 -1.16 -3.13
CA GLN A 82 21.10 -0.87 -3.08
C GLN A 82 21.42 0.64 -2.93
N LEU A 83 20.42 1.50 -3.05
CA LEU A 83 20.58 2.94 -2.99
C LEU A 83 20.88 3.44 -1.57
N LYS A 84 21.45 4.63 -1.51
CA LYS A 84 21.86 5.31 -0.27
C LYS A 84 21.25 6.71 -0.21
N VAL A 85 21.35 7.30 0.96
CA VAL A 85 21.09 8.73 1.14
C VAL A 85 21.93 9.55 0.16
N ASP A 86 21.34 10.59 -0.41
CA ASP A 86 21.83 11.46 -1.47
C ASP A 86 21.80 10.89 -2.90
N ASP A 87 21.47 9.60 -3.10
CA ASP A 87 21.16 9.08 -4.44
C ASP A 87 19.88 9.72 -4.97
N GLU A 88 19.75 9.79 -6.29
CA GLU A 88 18.68 10.53 -6.97
C GLU A 88 17.68 9.59 -7.64
N LEU A 89 16.40 9.95 -7.52
CA LEU A 89 15.28 9.33 -8.23
C LEU A 89 14.65 10.33 -9.19
N LEU A 90 14.01 9.80 -10.23
CA LEU A 90 13.19 10.53 -11.19
C LEU A 90 11.74 10.20 -10.93
N LEU A 91 10.91 11.23 -10.72
CA LEU A 91 9.47 11.10 -10.47
C LEU A 91 8.69 11.76 -11.58
N GLU A 92 7.61 11.14 -12.04
CA GLU A 92 6.63 11.77 -12.92
C GLU A 92 5.52 12.46 -12.09
N ASP A 93 4.54 13.05 -12.76
CA ASP A 93 3.36 13.59 -12.10
C ASP A 93 2.55 12.48 -11.42
N ALA A 94 1.86 12.82 -10.33
CA ALA A 94 1.04 11.88 -9.58
C ALA A 94 -0.18 11.42 -10.39
N TRP A 95 -0.53 10.14 -10.27
CA TRP A 95 -1.70 9.52 -10.89
C TRP A 95 -2.24 8.39 -10.00
N GLY A 96 -3.34 7.76 -10.39
CA GLY A 96 -3.87 6.57 -9.75
C GLY A 96 -5.34 6.67 -9.40
N ALA A 97 -5.95 5.51 -9.14
CA ALA A 97 -7.38 5.35 -8.97
C ALA A 97 -7.81 5.02 -7.54
N ILE A 98 -6.89 4.68 -6.63
CA ILE A 98 -7.25 4.37 -5.25
C ILE A 98 -7.33 5.66 -4.45
N THR A 99 -8.50 6.29 -4.50
CA THR A 99 -8.83 7.44 -3.66
C THR A 99 -9.93 7.08 -2.68
N TYR A 100 -9.91 7.68 -1.49
CA TYR A 100 -10.93 7.44 -0.47
C TYR A 100 -12.28 8.00 -0.90
N LYS A 101 -13.28 7.15 -1.04
CA LYS A 101 -14.66 7.50 -1.43
C LYS A 101 -15.64 7.51 -0.26
N GLY A 102 -15.31 6.86 0.84
CA GLY A 102 -16.16 6.73 2.01
C GLY A 102 -15.73 5.60 2.93
N LYS A 103 -16.38 5.49 4.08
CA LYS A 103 -16.12 4.43 5.05
C LYS A 103 -16.29 3.06 4.41
N GLY A 104 -15.40 2.13 4.76
CA GLY A 104 -15.44 0.80 4.16
C GLY A 104 -14.32 -0.13 4.61
N VAL A 105 -14.19 -1.22 3.89
CA VAL A 105 -13.21 -2.28 4.16
C VAL A 105 -12.06 -2.19 3.15
N PHE A 106 -10.86 -2.05 3.67
CA PHE A 106 -9.62 -2.10 2.91
C PHE A 106 -9.07 -3.53 2.96
N ILE A 107 -8.73 -4.10 1.81
CA ILE A 107 -8.21 -5.47 1.70
C ILE A 107 -6.89 -5.42 0.97
N ALA A 108 -5.80 -5.68 1.69
CA ALA A 108 -4.44 -5.58 1.17
C ALA A 108 -3.76 -6.95 1.08
N GLY A 109 -2.93 -7.16 0.06
CA GLY A 109 -2.01 -8.28 -0.06
C GLY A 109 -0.56 -7.83 -0.16
N GLY A 110 0.27 -8.13 0.85
CA GLY A 110 1.69 -7.77 0.86
C GLY A 110 1.92 -6.29 0.59
N ALA A 111 2.73 -5.95 -0.43
CA ALA A 111 3.03 -4.56 -0.80
C ALA A 111 1.80 -3.75 -1.26
N GLY A 112 0.67 -4.40 -1.59
CA GLY A 112 -0.59 -3.71 -1.91
C GLY A 112 -1.19 -2.90 -0.75
N VAL A 113 -0.61 -2.94 0.43
CA VAL A 113 -0.99 -2.06 1.55
C VAL A 113 -0.52 -0.61 1.36
N THR A 114 0.43 -0.35 0.45
CA THR A 114 1.08 0.96 0.33
C THR A 114 0.13 2.12 0.02
N PRO A 115 -0.84 2.06 -0.91
CA PRO A 115 -1.80 3.14 -1.08
C PRO A 115 -2.67 3.35 0.17
N PHE A 116 -2.94 2.30 0.92
CA PHE A 116 -3.72 2.37 2.14
C PHE A 116 -2.96 3.02 3.30
N ILE A 117 -1.62 2.92 3.34
CA ILE A 117 -0.80 3.65 4.32
C ILE A 117 -1.06 5.16 4.19
N GLY A 118 -0.98 5.71 2.99
CA GLY A 118 -1.24 7.13 2.74
C GLY A 118 -2.67 7.53 3.10
N ILE A 119 -3.66 6.71 2.72
CA ILE A 119 -5.08 6.95 3.03
C ILE A 119 -5.32 6.91 4.56
N PHE A 120 -4.80 5.91 5.28
CA PHE A 120 -5.00 5.81 6.73
C PHE A 120 -4.28 6.93 7.50
N LYS A 121 -3.08 7.33 7.11
CA LYS A 121 -2.41 8.52 7.66
C LYS A 121 -3.27 9.78 7.47
N TRP A 122 -3.85 9.96 6.28
CA TRP A 122 -4.75 11.07 6.00
C TRP A 122 -6.04 11.00 6.83
N LEU A 123 -6.67 9.82 6.93
CA LEU A 123 -7.86 9.61 7.77
C LEU A 123 -7.57 9.91 9.25
N GLU A 124 -6.40 9.51 9.75
CA GLU A 124 -5.94 9.80 11.11
C GLU A 124 -5.80 11.32 11.33
N ALA A 125 -5.11 12.00 10.42
CA ALA A 125 -4.95 13.46 10.48
C ALA A 125 -6.29 14.22 10.45
N GLN A 126 -7.31 13.66 9.77
CA GLN A 126 -8.66 14.24 9.70
C GLN A 126 -9.60 13.77 10.83
N GLY A 127 -9.16 12.88 11.73
CA GLY A 127 -10.02 12.27 12.76
C GLY A 127 -11.18 11.43 12.18
N LYS A 128 -10.97 10.79 11.01
CA LYS A 128 -12.00 10.04 10.26
C LYS A 128 -11.74 8.54 10.16
N VAL A 129 -10.91 7.98 11.03
CA VAL A 129 -10.55 6.55 11.01
C VAL A 129 -11.75 5.65 11.33
N GLU A 130 -12.63 6.10 12.23
CA GLU A 130 -13.78 5.32 12.69
C GLU A 130 -14.71 4.89 11.55
N GLY A 131 -15.05 3.61 11.54
CA GLY A 131 -15.91 2.98 10.52
C GLY A 131 -15.15 2.50 9.29
N ASN A 132 -13.80 2.51 9.34
CA ASN A 132 -12.95 1.84 8.36
C ASN A 132 -12.27 0.63 9.01
N SER A 133 -11.99 -0.39 8.22
CA SER A 133 -11.26 -1.59 8.65
C SER A 133 -10.22 -2.01 7.61
N LEU A 134 -9.18 -2.72 8.06
CA LEU A 134 -8.14 -3.27 7.20
C LEU A 134 -8.01 -4.77 7.40
N ILE A 135 -8.24 -5.53 6.34
CA ILE A 135 -7.88 -6.94 6.23
C ILE A 135 -6.55 -7.02 5.48
N PHE A 136 -5.52 -7.55 6.13
CA PHE A 136 -4.17 -7.55 5.60
C PHE A 136 -3.61 -8.98 5.46
N ALA A 137 -3.54 -9.46 4.22
CA ALA A 137 -3.04 -10.79 3.88
C ALA A 137 -1.53 -10.78 3.61
N ASN A 138 -0.81 -11.66 4.29
CA ASN A 138 0.64 -11.85 4.14
C ASN A 138 0.98 -13.34 4.17
N LYS A 139 2.23 -13.69 3.87
CA LYS A 139 2.71 -15.07 3.99
C LYS A 139 3.01 -15.40 5.45
N THR A 140 3.81 -14.59 6.09
CA THR A 140 4.26 -14.77 7.48
C THR A 140 4.15 -13.46 8.27
N SER A 141 4.27 -13.53 9.58
CA SER A 141 4.26 -12.37 10.48
C SER A 141 5.39 -11.37 10.19
N LYS A 142 6.52 -11.83 9.66
CA LYS A 142 7.66 -10.98 9.26
C LYS A 142 7.39 -10.11 8.04
N ASP A 143 6.36 -10.45 7.26
CA ASP A 143 5.97 -9.73 6.04
C ASP A 143 4.99 -8.59 6.33
N ILE A 144 4.46 -8.48 7.56
CA ILE A 144 3.43 -7.49 7.90
C ILE A 144 4.04 -6.09 7.99
N ILE A 145 3.83 -5.29 6.96
CA ILE A 145 4.31 -3.89 6.89
C ILE A 145 3.54 -3.04 7.90
N LEU A 146 4.25 -2.30 8.77
CA LEU A 146 3.68 -1.37 9.75
C LEU A 146 2.60 -1.97 10.66
N GLU A 147 2.74 -3.25 11.06
CA GLU A 147 1.75 -3.95 11.89
C GLU A 147 1.39 -3.18 13.16
N SER A 148 2.39 -2.70 13.90
CA SER A 148 2.17 -1.97 15.15
C SER A 148 1.38 -0.68 14.94
N TYR A 149 1.60 0.03 13.83
CA TYR A 149 0.86 1.22 13.46
C TYR A 149 -0.61 0.89 13.21
N PHE A 150 -0.91 -0.09 12.37
CA PHE A 150 -2.29 -0.46 12.06
C PHE A 150 -3.04 -1.03 13.27
N ARG A 151 -2.38 -1.83 14.10
CA ARG A 151 -2.99 -2.32 15.36
C ARG A 151 -3.32 -1.19 16.33
N ALA A 152 -2.44 -0.20 16.46
CA ALA A 152 -2.69 0.97 17.31
C ALA A 152 -3.82 1.85 16.76
N LEU A 153 -3.87 2.04 15.44
CA LEU A 153 -4.83 2.92 14.78
C LEU A 153 -6.24 2.32 14.69
N LEU A 154 -6.34 1.04 14.36
CA LEU A 154 -7.60 0.37 14.01
C LEU A 154 -8.13 -0.56 15.11
N GLY A 155 -7.30 -0.98 16.06
CA GLY A 155 -7.70 -1.93 17.11
C GLY A 155 -8.28 -3.22 16.50
N ASP A 156 -9.50 -3.59 16.90
CA ASP A 156 -10.20 -4.79 16.42
C ASP A 156 -10.60 -4.70 14.92
N ASN A 157 -10.55 -3.52 14.31
CA ASN A 157 -10.77 -3.32 12.88
C ASN A 157 -9.52 -3.61 12.02
N PHE A 158 -8.40 -4.00 12.63
CA PHE A 158 -7.24 -4.54 11.92
C PHE A 158 -7.25 -6.06 12.01
N ILE A 159 -7.42 -6.71 10.87
CA ILE A 159 -7.48 -8.17 10.75
C ILE A 159 -6.30 -8.63 9.90
N SER A 160 -5.37 -9.37 10.51
CA SER A 160 -4.25 -10.00 9.82
C SER A 160 -4.57 -11.45 9.50
N ILE A 161 -4.25 -11.89 8.27
CA ILE A 161 -4.35 -13.30 7.85
C ILE A 161 -3.03 -13.74 7.20
N LEU A 162 -2.52 -14.92 7.62
CA LEU A 162 -1.24 -15.46 7.20
C LEU A 162 -1.44 -16.80 6.47
N SER A 163 -0.86 -16.92 5.26
CA SER A 163 -1.01 -18.14 4.46
C SER A 163 -0.05 -19.25 4.83
N ASP A 164 1.14 -18.92 5.33
CA ASP A 164 2.27 -19.86 5.49
C ASP A 164 2.73 -19.97 6.96
N GLU A 165 2.01 -19.32 7.89
CA GLU A 165 2.36 -19.32 9.31
C GLU A 165 1.09 -19.25 10.19
N GLU A 166 1.11 -19.94 11.33
CA GLU A 166 0.16 -19.75 12.42
C GLU A 166 0.80 -18.84 13.48
N ALA A 167 0.25 -17.67 13.69
CA ALA A 167 0.76 -16.71 14.68
C ALA A 167 -0.36 -16.13 15.54
N SER A 168 -0.04 -15.85 16.81
CA SER A 168 -1.00 -15.22 17.73
C SER A 168 -1.41 -13.83 17.23
N GLY A 169 -2.70 -13.56 17.22
CA GLY A 169 -3.26 -12.29 16.78
C GLY A 169 -3.45 -12.18 15.26
N SER A 170 -3.25 -13.29 14.52
CA SER A 170 -3.55 -13.40 13.08
C SER A 170 -4.43 -14.62 12.82
N GLU A 171 -5.28 -14.53 11.80
CA GLU A 171 -5.98 -15.68 11.24
C GLU A 171 -5.00 -16.49 10.38
N ASN A 172 -5.30 -17.78 10.17
CA ASN A 172 -4.49 -18.64 9.29
C ASN A 172 -5.27 -19.01 8.03
N GLY A 173 -4.62 -18.98 6.87
CA GLY A 173 -5.17 -19.37 5.58
C GLY A 173 -5.18 -18.24 4.55
N ARG A 174 -6.23 -18.24 3.73
CA ARG A 174 -6.44 -17.25 2.66
C ARG A 174 -7.80 -16.60 2.81
N ILE A 175 -7.92 -15.39 2.26
CA ILE A 175 -9.22 -14.71 2.17
C ILE A 175 -10.09 -15.49 1.19
N ASP A 176 -11.19 -16.03 1.70
CA ASP A 176 -12.25 -16.71 0.95
C ASP A 176 -13.63 -16.19 1.38
N VAL A 177 -14.68 -16.73 0.78
CA VAL A 177 -16.07 -16.32 1.04
C VAL A 177 -16.44 -16.49 2.52
N ASP A 178 -16.00 -17.57 3.17
CA ASP A 178 -16.33 -17.82 4.57
C ASP A 178 -15.58 -16.87 5.49
N PHE A 179 -14.30 -16.56 5.18
CA PHE A 179 -13.52 -15.54 5.86
C PHE A 179 -14.19 -14.15 5.73
N LEU A 180 -14.59 -13.76 4.51
CA LEU A 180 -15.25 -12.47 4.28
C LEU A 180 -16.58 -12.37 5.07
N LYS A 181 -17.40 -13.40 5.07
CA LYS A 181 -18.65 -13.45 5.87
C LYS A 181 -18.42 -13.41 7.38
N LYS A 182 -17.30 -13.96 7.86
CA LYS A 182 -16.94 -13.94 9.27
C LYS A 182 -16.62 -12.51 9.75
N HIS A 183 -15.96 -11.71 8.91
CA HIS A 183 -15.41 -10.41 9.29
C HIS A 183 -16.19 -9.21 8.75
N ILE A 184 -17.03 -9.39 7.73
CA ILE A 184 -17.77 -8.32 7.08
C ILE A 184 -19.28 -8.61 7.25
N GLN A 185 -19.99 -7.68 7.86
CA GLN A 185 -21.44 -7.80 8.10
C GLN A 185 -22.28 -7.07 7.06
N ASP A 186 -21.72 -6.01 6.45
CA ASP A 186 -22.40 -5.18 5.46
C ASP A 186 -21.59 -5.15 4.16
N PHE A 187 -22.15 -5.73 3.09
CA PHE A 187 -21.54 -5.73 1.77
C PHE A 187 -22.02 -4.57 0.87
N SER A 188 -22.83 -3.65 1.39
CA SER A 188 -23.24 -2.44 0.67
C SER A 188 -22.28 -1.25 0.83
N GLN A 189 -21.24 -1.39 1.68
CA GLN A 189 -20.23 -0.36 1.92
C GLN A 189 -19.16 -0.32 0.83
N HIS A 190 -18.24 0.66 0.88
CA HIS A 190 -17.09 0.70 -0.03
C HIS A 190 -16.07 -0.37 0.28
N PHE A 191 -15.45 -0.92 -0.77
CA PHE A 191 -14.34 -1.83 -0.69
C PHE A 191 -13.15 -1.27 -1.46
N TYR A 192 -11.96 -1.40 -0.87
CA TYR A 192 -10.70 -0.98 -1.47
C TYR A 192 -9.79 -2.21 -1.50
N VAL A 193 -9.43 -2.68 -2.70
CA VAL A 193 -8.67 -3.92 -2.85
C VAL A 193 -7.37 -3.63 -3.58
N CYS A 194 -6.23 -4.00 -2.97
CA CYS A 194 -4.92 -3.84 -3.59
C CYS A 194 -3.97 -4.99 -3.21
N GLY A 195 -3.26 -5.51 -4.20
CA GLY A 195 -2.36 -6.64 -4.02
C GLY A 195 -2.05 -7.33 -5.34
N PRO A 196 -1.57 -8.59 -5.32
CA PRO A 196 -1.34 -9.36 -6.53
C PRO A 196 -2.61 -9.50 -7.39
N ASP A 197 -2.49 -9.38 -8.71
CA ASP A 197 -3.62 -9.36 -9.66
C ASP A 197 -4.64 -10.47 -9.42
N LYS A 198 -4.15 -11.70 -9.23
CA LYS A 198 -5.03 -12.84 -8.95
C LYS A 198 -5.81 -12.67 -7.64
N MET A 199 -5.20 -12.12 -6.60
CA MET A 199 -5.88 -11.86 -5.32
C MET A 199 -6.96 -10.78 -5.50
N VAL A 200 -6.63 -9.70 -6.21
CA VAL A 200 -7.58 -8.61 -6.49
C VAL A 200 -8.79 -9.15 -7.25
N GLN A 201 -8.55 -9.95 -8.30
CA GLN A 201 -9.64 -10.57 -9.07
C GLN A 201 -10.49 -11.50 -8.20
N ASP A 202 -9.87 -12.48 -7.51
CA ASP A 202 -10.56 -13.47 -6.70
C ASP A 202 -11.43 -12.80 -5.61
N ILE A 203 -10.89 -11.77 -4.94
CA ILE A 203 -11.61 -11.04 -3.88
C ILE A 203 -12.75 -10.20 -4.46
N SER A 204 -12.55 -9.52 -5.58
CA SER A 204 -13.60 -8.73 -6.23
C SER A 204 -14.78 -9.62 -6.63
N GLU A 205 -14.54 -10.77 -7.27
CA GLU A 205 -15.57 -11.74 -7.62
C GLU A 205 -16.30 -12.28 -6.38
N GLN A 206 -15.59 -12.53 -5.28
CA GLN A 206 -16.19 -12.99 -4.03
C GLN A 206 -17.07 -11.90 -3.40
N LEU A 207 -16.61 -10.64 -3.33
CA LEU A 207 -17.37 -9.52 -2.80
C LEU A 207 -18.67 -9.30 -3.60
N GLU A 208 -18.59 -9.32 -4.94
CA GLU A 208 -19.77 -9.24 -5.80
C GLU A 208 -20.75 -10.39 -5.55
N SER A 209 -20.26 -11.62 -5.39
CA SER A 209 -21.09 -12.78 -5.07
C SER A 209 -21.81 -12.66 -3.72
N LEU A 210 -21.27 -11.84 -2.81
CA LEU A 210 -21.82 -11.55 -1.49
C LEU A 210 -22.71 -10.30 -1.47
N GLY A 211 -22.90 -9.64 -2.63
CA GLY A 211 -23.82 -8.52 -2.81
C GLY A 211 -23.17 -7.15 -2.78
N ALA A 212 -21.82 -7.06 -2.86
CA ALA A 212 -21.16 -5.78 -3.04
C ALA A 212 -21.48 -5.21 -4.44
N ASP A 213 -21.69 -3.89 -4.48
CA ASP A 213 -21.83 -3.18 -5.74
C ASP A 213 -20.47 -3.13 -6.46
N PRO A 214 -20.34 -3.61 -7.71
CA PRO A 214 -19.09 -3.52 -8.46
C PRO A 214 -18.51 -2.10 -8.55
N ASP A 215 -19.38 -1.08 -8.64
CA ASP A 215 -18.98 0.35 -8.64
C ASP A 215 -18.48 0.82 -7.27
N GLY A 216 -18.81 0.10 -6.20
CA GLY A 216 -18.34 0.31 -4.84
C GLY A 216 -16.98 -0.33 -4.55
N ILE A 217 -16.46 -1.18 -5.45
CA ILE A 217 -15.14 -1.81 -5.32
C ILE A 217 -14.10 -0.96 -6.05
N THR A 218 -13.15 -0.42 -5.31
CA THR A 218 -12.03 0.36 -5.85
C THR A 218 -10.76 -0.49 -5.80
N PHE A 219 -10.11 -0.67 -6.93
CA PHE A 219 -8.83 -1.40 -7.05
C PHE A 219 -7.89 -0.70 -8.03
N GLU A 220 -6.60 -0.97 -7.89
CA GLU A 220 -5.57 -0.50 -8.81
C GLU A 220 -5.58 -1.39 -10.08
N LYS A 221 -5.58 -0.74 -11.26
CA LYS A 221 -5.54 -1.42 -12.57
C LYS A 221 -4.14 -1.39 -13.15
#